data_2d522425f3464b2dc8a246f60bc0a264
#
_entry.id   2d522425f3464b2dc8a246f60bc0a264
#
_cell.length_a   1.000
_cell.length_b   1.000
_cell.length_c   1.000
_cell.angle_alpha   90.00
_cell.angle_beta   90.00
_cell.angle_gamma   90.00
#
_symmetry.space_group_name_H-M   'P 1'
#
loop_
_entity.id
_entity.type
_entity.pdbx_description
1 polymer ?
#
loop_
_entity_poly.entity_id
_entity_poly.type
_entity_poly.pdbx_seq_one_letter_code
_entity_poly.pdbx_strand_id
1 'polypeptide(L)'
;MGAITGEGDFVYLGELAQDRALEAMLKKAEEIGLDKGVAFIVVQKKGQQVHRIAYTVLELERDPNLDKAGDIGRNYFGTVMLKLAQMLATYENSVPSDDRPLKAGEVDYEGGIVFEPDDDHIVLIGYSGGTEEEDVDISLIGKTKLLKPL
;
A
#
# COMPACT_ATOMS: atom_id res chain seq x y z
N MET A 1 2.53 23.43 24.11
CA MET A 1 1.58 22.77 23.19
C MET A 1 2.26 21.93 22.12
N GLY A 2 3.56 22.09 21.90
CA GLY A 2 4.29 21.29 20.94
C GLY A 2 4.22 19.77 21.21
N ALA A 3 4.25 19.38 22.48
CA ALA A 3 4.12 17.98 22.86
C ALA A 3 2.73 17.42 22.47
N ILE A 4 1.68 18.21 22.64
CA ILE A 4 0.32 17.81 22.23
C ILE A 4 0.24 17.65 20.72
N THR A 5 0.88 18.52 19.96
CA THR A 5 0.93 18.41 18.50
C THR A 5 1.66 17.14 18.08
N GLY A 6 2.82 16.84 18.69
CA GLY A 6 3.55 15.61 18.41
C GLY A 6 2.77 14.37 18.79
N GLU A 7 2.04 14.40 19.90
CA GLU A 7 1.16 13.30 20.30
C GLU A 7 0.00 13.14 19.32
N GLY A 8 -0.58 14.25 18.83
CA GLY A 8 -1.62 14.22 17.82
C GLY A 8 -1.14 13.58 16.52
N ASP A 9 0.04 13.95 16.07
CA ASP A 9 0.64 13.36 14.87
C ASP A 9 0.90 11.86 15.06
N PHE A 10 1.39 11.46 16.24
CA PHE A 10 1.62 10.05 16.55
C PHE A 10 0.31 9.25 16.55
N VAL A 11 -0.75 9.76 17.20
CA VAL A 11 -2.07 9.12 17.21
C VAL A 11 -2.64 9.03 15.79
N TYR A 12 -2.43 10.07 15.00
CA TYR A 12 -2.88 10.18 13.63
C TYR A 12 -2.30 9.06 12.75
N LEU A 13 -1.03 8.70 12.97
CA LEU A 13 -0.33 7.67 12.21
C LEU A 13 -0.28 6.32 12.94
N GLY A 14 -0.95 6.20 14.07
CA GLY A 14 -0.97 4.99 14.88
C GLY A 14 -1.86 3.90 14.31
N GLU A 15 -1.95 2.79 15.04
CA GLU A 15 -2.67 1.59 14.59
C GLU A 15 -4.13 1.87 14.23
N LEU A 16 -4.85 2.64 15.02
CA LEU A 16 -6.25 2.94 14.75
C LEU A 16 -6.42 3.70 13.42
N ALA A 17 -5.55 4.67 13.15
CA ALA A 17 -5.58 5.39 11.88
C ALA A 17 -5.26 4.48 10.71
N GLN A 18 -4.28 3.60 10.87
CA GLN A 18 -3.92 2.62 9.86
C GLN A 18 -5.05 1.63 9.59
N ASP A 19 -5.71 1.12 10.64
CA ASP A 19 -6.85 0.22 10.51
C ASP A 19 -7.99 0.88 9.73
N ARG A 20 -8.32 2.12 10.06
CA ARG A 20 -9.37 2.86 9.36
C ARG A 20 -9.04 3.14 7.91
N ALA A 21 -7.78 3.42 7.63
CA ALA A 21 -7.33 3.62 6.25
C ALA A 21 -7.41 2.31 5.45
N LEU A 22 -7.00 1.19 6.04
CA LEU A 22 -7.10 -0.13 5.40
C LEU A 22 -8.57 -0.50 5.14
N GLU A 23 -9.45 -0.29 6.10
CA GLU A 23 -10.90 -0.52 5.93
C GLU A 23 -11.47 0.32 4.78
N ALA A 24 -11.08 1.59 4.71
CA ALA A 24 -11.53 2.49 3.64
C ALA A 24 -11.03 2.02 2.26
N MET A 25 -9.82 1.49 2.19
CA MET A 25 -9.26 0.93 0.95
C MET A 25 -10.07 -0.28 0.49
N LEU A 26 -10.37 -1.21 1.38
CA LEU A 26 -11.21 -2.37 1.04
C LEU A 26 -12.61 -1.96 0.63
N LYS A 27 -13.21 -1.01 1.33
CA LYS A 27 -14.54 -0.49 0.99
C LYS A 27 -14.54 0.11 -0.43
N LYS A 28 -13.51 0.88 -0.77
CA LYS A 28 -13.37 1.44 -2.12
C LYS A 28 -13.24 0.33 -3.15
N ALA A 29 -12.44 -0.69 -2.87
CA ALA A 29 -12.28 -1.83 -3.77
C ALA A 29 -13.63 -2.52 -4.03
N GLU A 30 -14.41 -2.77 -2.99
CA GLU A 30 -15.74 -3.36 -3.13
C GLU A 30 -16.70 -2.45 -3.91
N GLU A 31 -16.67 -1.15 -3.65
CA GLU A 31 -17.52 -0.17 -4.36
C GLU A 31 -17.27 -0.14 -5.86
N ILE A 32 -16.04 -0.38 -6.30
CA ILE A 32 -15.71 -0.43 -7.73
C ILE A 32 -15.80 -1.84 -8.32
N GLY A 33 -16.33 -2.80 -7.56
CA GLY A 33 -16.64 -4.14 -8.03
C GLY A 33 -15.51 -5.16 -7.88
N LEU A 34 -14.49 -4.88 -7.13
CA LEU A 34 -13.42 -5.84 -6.85
C LEU A 34 -13.82 -6.74 -5.67
N ASP A 35 -13.55 -8.03 -5.81
CA ASP A 35 -13.80 -9.02 -4.76
C ASP A 35 -12.51 -9.66 -4.24
N LYS A 36 -11.38 -9.30 -4.80
CA LYS A 36 -10.07 -9.86 -4.47
C LYS A 36 -9.06 -8.73 -4.27
N GLY A 37 -8.07 -9.00 -3.46
CA GLY A 37 -6.95 -8.10 -3.34
C GLY A 37 -6.42 -7.98 -1.92
N VAL A 38 -5.29 -7.32 -1.82
CA VAL A 38 -4.56 -7.07 -0.57
C VAL A 38 -4.16 -5.61 -0.51
N ALA A 39 -4.44 -4.97 0.63
CA ALA A 39 -4.00 -3.62 0.93
C ALA A 39 -2.94 -3.64 2.02
N PHE A 40 -1.96 -2.76 1.95
CA PHE A 40 -0.99 -2.59 3.03
C PHE A 40 -0.73 -1.11 3.34
N ILE A 41 -0.30 -0.85 4.56
CA ILE A 41 0.24 0.43 5.00
C ILE A 41 1.50 0.17 5.82
N VAL A 42 2.56 0.88 5.50
CA VAL A 42 3.79 0.93 6.30
C VAL A 42 4.00 2.37 6.72
N VAL A 43 4.11 2.60 8.02
CA VAL A 43 4.50 3.91 8.56
C VAL A 43 5.88 3.74 9.18
N GLN A 44 6.86 4.41 8.59
CA GLN A 44 8.23 4.40 9.09
C GLN A 44 8.53 5.73 9.78
N LYS A 45 9.04 5.66 11.00
CA LYS A 45 9.61 6.83 11.66
C LYS A 45 11.10 6.88 11.32
N LYS A 46 11.56 8.03 10.82
CA LYS A 46 12.96 8.21 10.47
C LYS A 46 13.87 7.96 11.70
N GLY A 47 14.92 7.20 11.51
CA GLY A 47 15.83 6.82 12.58
C GLY A 47 15.44 5.57 13.37
N GLN A 48 14.24 5.03 13.21
CA GLN A 48 13.89 3.74 13.80
C GLN A 48 14.40 2.60 12.92
N GLN A 49 14.83 1.51 13.57
CA GLN A 49 15.34 0.33 12.87
C GLN A 49 14.26 -0.72 12.63
N VAL A 50 13.25 -0.77 13.51
CA VAL A 50 12.18 -1.76 13.42
C VAL A 50 10.95 -1.12 12.78
N HIS A 51 10.48 -1.76 11.72
CA HIS A 51 9.29 -1.31 10.98
C HIS A 51 8.26 -2.42 10.97
N ARG A 52 7.00 -2.03 10.82
CA ARG A 52 5.87 -2.97 10.77
C ARG A 52 5.05 -2.72 9.52
N ILE A 53 4.46 -3.80 9.00
CA ILE A 53 3.53 -3.75 7.88
C ILE A 53 2.14 -4.06 8.43
N ALA A 54 1.19 -3.15 8.26
CA ALA A 54 -0.22 -3.43 8.48
C ALA A 54 -0.85 -3.81 7.14
N TYR A 55 -1.62 -4.89 7.08
CA TYR A 55 -2.27 -5.30 5.85
C TYR A 55 -3.64 -5.88 6.13
N THR A 56 -4.48 -5.90 5.09
CA THR A 56 -5.78 -6.52 5.11
C THR A 56 -6.08 -7.14 3.75
N VAL A 57 -7.01 -8.09 3.72
CA VAL A 57 -7.26 -8.93 2.55
C VAL A 57 -8.76 -8.98 2.29
N LEU A 58 -9.19 -8.76 1.04
CA LEU A 58 -10.53 -9.12 0.57
C LEU A 58 -10.56 -10.61 0.28
N GLU A 59 -9.84 -11.02 -0.73
CA GLU A 59 -9.55 -12.40 -1.04
C GLU A 59 -8.13 -12.48 -1.55
N LEU A 60 -7.39 -13.49 -1.10
CA LEU A 60 -5.94 -13.58 -1.26
C LEU A 60 -5.53 -13.93 -2.69
N GLU A 61 -6.28 -14.83 -3.34
CA GLU A 61 -5.82 -15.48 -4.55
C GLU A 61 -6.85 -15.38 -5.68
N ARG A 62 -6.32 -15.39 -6.90
CA ARG A 62 -7.09 -15.61 -8.13
C ARG A 62 -6.65 -16.93 -8.75
N ASP A 63 -7.63 -17.80 -9.05
CA ASP A 63 -7.35 -19.05 -9.73
C ASP A 63 -6.88 -18.81 -11.17
N PRO A 64 -6.13 -19.76 -11.75
CA PRO A 64 -5.75 -19.70 -13.15
C PRO A 64 -6.96 -19.60 -14.07
N ASN A 65 -6.86 -18.75 -15.10
CA ASN A 65 -7.81 -18.77 -16.22
C ASN A 65 -7.35 -19.84 -17.21
N LEU A 66 -8.08 -20.95 -17.26
CA LEU A 66 -7.71 -22.10 -18.09
C LEU A 66 -7.77 -21.82 -19.59
N ASP A 67 -8.48 -20.77 -19.99
CA ASP A 67 -8.57 -20.34 -21.40
C ASP A 67 -7.35 -19.52 -21.83
N LYS A 68 -6.50 -19.14 -20.90
CA LYS A 68 -5.30 -18.34 -21.15
C LYS A 68 -4.05 -19.16 -20.88
N ALA A 69 -3.31 -19.48 -21.96
CA ALA A 69 -2.09 -20.28 -21.85
C ALA A 69 -1.07 -19.58 -20.94
N GLY A 70 -0.49 -20.34 -20.01
CA GLY A 70 0.54 -19.84 -19.10
C GLY A 70 0.02 -19.09 -17.90
N ASP A 71 -1.29 -18.92 -17.74
CA ASP A 71 -1.85 -18.30 -16.55
C ASP A 71 -1.85 -19.32 -15.39
N ILE A 72 -1.06 -19.05 -14.38
CA ILE A 72 -0.95 -19.86 -13.16
C ILE A 72 -1.76 -19.31 -11.99
N GLY A 73 -2.57 -18.26 -12.24
CA GLY A 73 -3.26 -17.55 -11.19
C GLY A 73 -2.38 -16.51 -10.52
N ARG A 74 -2.84 -15.95 -9.41
CA ARG A 74 -2.11 -14.89 -8.72
C ARG A 74 -2.38 -14.93 -7.22
N ASN A 75 -1.31 -14.78 -6.45
CA ASN A 75 -1.39 -14.49 -5.03
C ASN A 75 -1.18 -12.97 -4.84
N TYR A 76 -2.23 -12.27 -4.45
CA TYR A 76 -2.18 -10.80 -4.34
C TYR A 76 -1.30 -10.32 -3.20
N PHE A 77 -1.14 -11.10 -2.15
CA PHE A 77 -0.18 -10.78 -1.09
C PHE A 77 1.25 -10.79 -1.64
N GLY A 78 1.60 -11.81 -2.41
CA GLY A 78 2.91 -11.87 -3.07
C GLY A 78 3.14 -10.68 -3.98
N THR A 79 2.16 -10.34 -4.81
CA THR A 79 2.28 -9.21 -5.74
C THR A 79 2.42 -7.87 -4.99
N VAL A 80 1.63 -7.64 -3.96
CA VAL A 80 1.70 -6.38 -3.21
C VAL A 80 3.01 -6.25 -2.45
N MET A 81 3.56 -7.36 -1.97
CA MET A 81 4.87 -7.35 -1.31
C MET A 81 6.01 -7.04 -2.29
N LEU A 82 5.89 -7.48 -3.53
CA LEU A 82 6.86 -7.11 -4.58
C LEU A 82 6.79 -5.61 -4.91
N LYS A 83 5.59 -5.03 -4.92
CA LYS A 83 5.43 -3.56 -5.03
C LYS A 83 6.10 -2.86 -3.85
N LEU A 84 5.85 -3.33 -2.64
CA LEU A 84 6.46 -2.77 -1.43
C LEU A 84 7.98 -2.88 -1.47
N ALA A 85 8.52 -4.00 -1.95
CA ALA A 85 9.96 -4.18 -2.09
C ALA A 85 10.59 -3.10 -2.97
N GLN A 86 9.99 -2.82 -4.12
CA GLN A 86 10.45 -1.74 -5.00
C GLN A 86 10.34 -0.37 -4.31
N MET A 87 9.21 -0.09 -3.65
CA MET A 87 8.99 1.18 -2.97
C MET A 87 9.98 1.41 -1.83
N LEU A 88 10.33 0.37 -1.08
CA LEU A 88 11.33 0.45 -0.02
C LEU A 88 12.74 0.71 -0.58
N ALA A 89 13.04 0.17 -1.75
CA ALA A 89 14.34 0.36 -2.39
C ALA A 89 14.53 1.76 -2.97
N THR A 90 13.44 2.36 -3.47
CA THR A 90 13.48 3.63 -4.19
C THR A 90 12.92 4.80 -3.39
N TYR A 91 12.04 4.54 -2.42
CA TYR A 91 11.18 5.54 -1.76
C TYR A 91 10.41 6.41 -2.75
N GLU A 92 10.01 5.80 -3.86
CA GLU A 92 9.17 6.37 -4.88
C GLU A 92 7.93 5.51 -5.06
N ASN A 93 6.89 6.05 -5.68
CA ASN A 93 5.69 5.30 -6.01
C ASN A 93 6.05 4.06 -6.84
N SER A 94 5.25 3.00 -6.71
CA SER A 94 5.45 1.79 -7.51
C SER A 94 5.03 2.04 -8.95
N VAL A 95 5.96 2.57 -9.73
CA VAL A 95 5.81 2.82 -11.18
C VAL A 95 7.10 2.38 -11.87
N PRO A 96 7.05 2.06 -13.16
CA PRO A 96 8.27 1.79 -13.89
C PRO A 96 9.22 3.00 -13.79
N SER A 97 10.48 2.74 -13.47
CA SER A 97 11.51 3.76 -13.43
C SER A 97 12.49 3.52 -14.57
N ASP A 98 12.72 4.54 -15.38
CA ASP A 98 13.73 4.49 -16.45
C ASP A 98 15.16 4.60 -15.89
N ASP A 99 15.29 5.08 -14.66
CA ASP A 99 16.59 5.36 -14.04
C ASP A 99 17.27 4.11 -13.46
N ARG A 100 16.51 3.04 -13.25
CA ARG A 100 17.03 1.87 -12.58
C ARG A 100 16.29 0.61 -13.03
N PRO A 101 17.00 -0.42 -13.47
CA PRO A 101 16.35 -1.70 -13.81
C PRO A 101 15.77 -2.37 -12.55
N LEU A 102 14.74 -3.16 -12.73
CA LEU A 102 14.17 -3.98 -11.67
C LEU A 102 15.18 -5.01 -11.18
N LYS A 103 15.16 -5.24 -9.89
CA LYS A 103 15.92 -6.33 -9.26
C LYS A 103 15.01 -7.50 -8.93
N ALA A 104 15.62 -8.65 -8.68
CA ALA A 104 14.87 -9.82 -8.23
C ALA A 104 14.06 -9.44 -6.95
N GLY A 105 12.80 -9.83 -6.92
CA GLY A 105 11.90 -9.49 -5.83
C GLY A 105 11.14 -8.18 -6.02
N GLU A 106 11.27 -7.55 -7.18
CA GLU A 106 10.57 -6.31 -7.51
C GLU A 106 9.63 -6.50 -8.70
N VAL A 107 8.60 -5.66 -8.78
CA VAL A 107 7.74 -5.55 -9.96
C VAL A 107 7.52 -4.07 -10.26
N ASP A 108 7.23 -3.76 -11.52
CA ASP A 108 7.01 -2.39 -11.99
C ASP A 108 5.53 -2.03 -12.15
N TYR A 109 4.66 -2.74 -11.46
CA TYR A 109 3.22 -2.43 -11.48
C TYR A 109 2.91 -1.21 -10.63
N GLU A 110 2.06 -0.33 -11.13
CA GLU A 110 1.51 0.76 -10.36
C GLU A 110 0.58 0.22 -9.26
N GLY A 111 0.25 1.07 -8.29
CA GLY A 111 -0.68 0.73 -7.24
C GLY A 111 -0.13 0.92 -5.84
N GLY A 112 1.07 1.49 -5.74
CA GLY A 112 1.67 1.88 -4.48
C GLY A 112 2.09 3.33 -4.50
N ILE A 113 1.91 4.02 -3.37
CA ILE A 113 2.29 5.42 -3.21
C ILE A 113 3.17 5.60 -1.98
N VAL A 114 4.11 6.51 -2.07
CA VAL A 114 5.02 6.90 -0.99
C VAL A 114 4.83 8.39 -0.73
N PHE A 115 4.71 8.78 0.53
CA PHE A 115 4.63 10.19 0.88
C PHE A 115 5.17 10.44 2.28
N GLU A 116 5.53 11.68 2.56
CA GLU A 116 5.99 12.15 3.86
C GLU A 116 4.91 13.02 4.49
N PRO A 117 4.15 12.51 5.51
CA PRO A 117 3.11 13.31 6.14
C PRO A 117 3.67 14.42 7.02
N ASP A 118 4.90 14.26 7.47
CA ASP A 118 5.63 15.23 8.28
C ASP A 118 7.15 15.01 8.12
N ASP A 119 7.96 15.76 8.86
CA ASP A 119 9.42 15.68 8.76
C ASP A 119 10.00 14.38 9.34
N ASP A 120 9.23 13.65 10.14
CA ASP A 120 9.73 12.50 10.90
C ASP A 120 9.27 11.16 10.34
N HIS A 121 8.30 11.15 9.43
CA HIS A 121 7.68 9.91 8.96
C HIS A 121 7.69 9.78 7.45
N ILE A 122 7.75 8.54 7.00
CA ILE A 122 7.53 8.14 5.60
C ILE A 122 6.42 7.10 5.62
N VAL A 123 5.45 7.24 4.73
CA VAL A 123 4.32 6.31 4.60
C VAL A 123 4.35 5.67 3.22
N LEU A 124 4.16 4.36 3.20
CA LEU A 124 4.03 3.57 2.00
C LEU A 124 2.67 2.87 2.05
N ILE A 125 1.86 3.08 1.02
CA ILE A 125 0.52 2.49 0.91
C ILE A 125 0.41 1.81 -0.45
N GLY A 126 -0.19 0.62 -0.47
CA GLY A 126 -0.38 -0.08 -1.73
C GLY A 126 -1.57 -1.02 -1.71
N TYR A 127 -2.01 -1.34 -2.91
CA TYR A 127 -3.07 -2.31 -3.17
C TYR A 127 -2.71 -3.14 -4.40
N SER A 128 -3.10 -4.39 -4.39
CA SER A 128 -3.05 -5.27 -5.55
C SER A 128 -4.34 -6.09 -5.63
N GLY A 129 -4.95 -6.15 -6.78
CA GLY A 129 -6.20 -6.89 -7.01
C GLY A 129 -7.08 -6.30 -8.09
N GLY A 130 -6.82 -5.06 -8.52
CA GLY A 130 -7.50 -4.41 -9.63
C GLY A 130 -6.55 -4.15 -10.80
N THR A 131 -6.97 -3.26 -11.70
CA THR A 131 -6.06 -2.69 -12.69
C THR A 131 -5.06 -1.78 -12.00
N GLU A 132 -3.99 -1.40 -12.68
CA GLU A 132 -3.02 -0.47 -12.12
C GLU A 132 -3.67 0.86 -11.70
N GLU A 133 -4.56 1.39 -12.53
CA GLU A 133 -5.30 2.62 -12.22
C GLU A 133 -6.19 2.46 -10.99
N GLU A 134 -6.91 1.34 -10.89
CA GLU A 134 -7.74 1.04 -9.72
C GLU A 134 -6.90 0.90 -8.46
N ASP A 135 -5.77 0.21 -8.55
CA ASP A 135 -4.86 0.02 -7.43
C ASP A 135 -4.31 1.36 -6.92
N VAL A 136 -3.97 2.29 -7.83
CA VAL A 136 -3.56 3.65 -7.47
C VAL A 136 -4.70 4.41 -6.78
N ASP A 137 -5.91 4.36 -7.33
CA ASP A 137 -7.08 5.06 -6.77
C ASP A 137 -7.38 4.56 -5.36
N ILE A 138 -7.30 3.25 -5.12
CA ILE A 138 -7.50 2.65 -3.80
C ILE A 138 -6.40 3.12 -2.84
N SER A 139 -5.15 3.15 -3.28
CA SER A 139 -4.03 3.63 -2.46
C SER A 139 -4.19 5.10 -2.07
N LEU A 140 -4.69 5.94 -2.98
CA LEU A 140 -4.98 7.34 -2.69
C LEU A 140 -6.12 7.51 -1.68
N ILE A 141 -7.11 6.64 -1.68
CA ILE A 141 -8.16 6.61 -0.64
C ILE A 141 -7.52 6.34 0.73
N GLY A 142 -6.61 5.37 0.80
CA GLY A 142 -5.86 5.08 2.02
C GLY A 142 -5.09 6.28 2.53
N LYS A 143 -4.38 6.98 1.64
CA LYS A 143 -3.66 8.21 1.98
C LYS A 143 -4.60 9.29 2.52
N THR A 144 -5.69 9.55 1.82
CA THR A 144 -6.67 10.57 2.23
C THR A 144 -7.24 10.26 3.60
N LYS A 145 -7.58 9.02 3.85
CA LYS A 145 -8.14 8.59 5.14
C LYS A 145 -7.12 8.70 6.27
N LEU A 146 -5.87 8.28 5.99
CA LEU A 146 -4.79 8.34 6.98
C LEU A 146 -4.47 9.79 7.40
N LEU A 147 -4.57 10.73 6.47
CA LEU A 147 -4.28 12.15 6.72
C LEU A 147 -5.44 12.90 7.37
N LYS A 148 -6.61 12.30 7.53
CA LYS A 148 -7.72 12.93 8.24
C LYS A 148 -7.60 12.74 9.75
N PRO A 149 -7.96 13.74 10.56
CA PRO A 149 -8.07 13.55 12.01
C PRO A 149 -9.05 12.42 12.35
N LEU A 150 -8.74 11.70 13.40
CA LEU A 150 -9.61 10.64 13.92
C LEU A 150 -10.88 11.19 14.56
#